data_4234b00992c516246d91011c8246dace
#
_entry.id   4234b00992c516246d91011c8246dace
#
_cell.length_a   1.000
_cell.length_b   1.000
_cell.length_c   1.000
_cell.angle_alpha   90.00
_cell.angle_beta   90.00
_cell.angle_gamma   90.00
#
_symmetry.space_group_name_H-M   'P 1'
#
loop_
_entity.id
_entity.type
_entity.pdbx_description
1 polymer ?
#
loop_
_entity_poly.entity_id
_entity_poly.type
_entity_poly.pdbx_seq_one_letter_code
_entity_poly.pdbx_strand_id
1 'polypeptide(L)'
;MDINILVVEDNEFKRKRIVEIIHSEFQEIKVNECHSFTSAWQMITRFNYDLVLLDMSLPTFDKTSTNSGGDFRVFGGKELARKMSKRCKGIKFIFITQFKSFSDNVNSYSYEALKDELLTQYKESCMGFILYSNTKSEWRDELVNSIKGLRK
;
A
#
# COMPACT_ATOMS: atom_id res chain seq x y z
N MET A 1 8.96 20.84 -3.49
CA MET A 1 8.40 20.24 -2.27
C MET A 1 8.84 18.80 -2.12
N ASP A 2 9.36 18.47 -0.96
CA ASP A 2 9.76 17.11 -0.67
C ASP A 2 8.53 16.26 -0.34
N ILE A 3 8.32 15.24 -1.13
CA ILE A 3 7.25 14.27 -0.89
C ILE A 3 7.87 12.99 -0.35
N ASN A 4 7.32 12.49 0.75
CA ASN A 4 7.77 11.27 1.39
C ASN A 4 6.74 10.16 1.20
N ILE A 5 7.17 9.05 0.61
CA ILE A 5 6.30 7.90 0.34
C ILE A 5 6.83 6.69 1.10
N LEU A 6 5.92 5.95 1.73
CA LEU A 6 6.22 4.65 2.32
C LEU A 6 5.61 3.58 1.42
N VAL A 7 6.42 2.60 1.03
CA VAL A 7 5.96 1.43 0.27
C VAL A 7 5.90 0.24 1.20
N VAL A 8 4.72 -0.31 1.40
CA VAL A 8 4.47 -1.46 2.26
C VAL A 8 4.14 -2.66 1.39
N GLU A 9 5.11 -3.54 1.21
CA GLU A 9 4.98 -4.68 0.32
C GLU A 9 5.93 -5.81 0.76
N ASP A 10 5.38 -7.00 0.96
CA ASP A 10 6.15 -8.17 1.36
C ASP A 10 6.92 -8.81 0.19
N ASN A 11 6.35 -8.80 -1.00
CA ASN A 11 6.98 -9.38 -2.19
C ASN A 11 8.10 -8.47 -2.68
N GLU A 12 9.34 -8.95 -2.61
CA GLU A 12 10.51 -8.15 -2.96
C GLU A 12 10.52 -7.71 -4.42
N PHE A 13 10.15 -8.58 -5.33
CA PHE A 13 10.13 -8.26 -6.77
C PHE A 13 9.13 -7.14 -7.07
N LYS A 14 7.91 -7.27 -6.56
CA LYS A 14 6.87 -6.25 -6.74
C LYS A 14 7.27 -4.92 -6.10
N ARG A 15 7.82 -4.98 -4.87
CA ARG A 15 8.27 -3.78 -4.16
C ARG A 15 9.35 -3.03 -4.95
N LYS A 16 10.34 -3.75 -5.46
CA LYS A 16 11.41 -3.14 -6.26
C LYS A 16 10.87 -2.47 -7.51
N ARG A 17 9.93 -3.09 -8.19
CA ARG A 17 9.33 -2.51 -9.40
C ARG A 17 8.57 -1.24 -9.10
N ILE A 18 7.82 -1.21 -8.00
CA ILE A 18 7.09 -0.01 -7.58
C ILE A 18 8.08 1.12 -7.28
N VAL A 19 9.12 0.83 -6.53
CA VAL A 19 10.13 1.83 -6.16
C VAL A 19 10.87 2.36 -7.40
N GLU A 20 11.22 1.49 -8.33
CA GLU A 20 11.88 1.88 -9.57
C GLU A 20 11.02 2.84 -10.41
N ILE A 21 9.72 2.57 -10.52
CA ILE A 21 8.79 3.44 -11.24
C ILE A 21 8.73 4.82 -10.59
N ILE A 22 8.63 4.86 -9.27
CA ILE A 22 8.58 6.14 -8.55
C ILE A 22 9.85 6.94 -8.80
N HIS A 23 11.01 6.32 -8.68
CA HIS A 23 12.30 7.01 -8.87
C HIS A 23 12.53 7.44 -10.31
N SER A 24 12.03 6.67 -11.30
CA SER A 24 12.19 7.05 -12.71
C SER A 24 11.29 8.21 -13.12
N GLU A 25 10.12 8.32 -12.51
CA GLU A 25 9.13 9.35 -12.88
C GLU A 25 9.21 10.59 -11.99
N PHE A 26 9.73 10.47 -10.77
CA PHE A 26 9.75 11.56 -9.79
C PHE A 26 11.10 11.59 -9.08
N GLN A 27 11.96 12.52 -9.46
CA GLN A 27 13.32 12.60 -8.90
C GLN A 27 13.37 13.14 -7.48
N GLU A 28 12.40 13.96 -7.12
CA GLU A 28 12.40 14.65 -5.83
C GLU A 28 11.64 13.91 -4.72
N ILE A 29 11.12 12.73 -5.00
CA ILE A 29 10.38 11.94 -4.02
C ILE A 29 11.31 11.05 -3.22
N LYS A 30 11.16 11.06 -1.90
CA LYS A 30 11.87 10.14 -0.99
C LYS A 30 10.98 8.94 -0.72
N VAL A 31 11.57 7.76 -0.83
CA VAL A 31 10.85 6.49 -0.66
C VAL A 31 11.48 5.69 0.46
N ASN A 32 10.67 5.29 1.43
CA ASN A 32 11.04 4.30 2.43
C ASN A 32 10.26 3.00 2.13
N GLU A 33 10.80 1.87 2.56
CA GLU A 33 10.22 0.56 2.31
C GLU A 33 10.04 -0.21 3.60
N CYS A 34 8.97 -1.00 3.69
CA CYS A 34 8.79 -1.97 4.76
C CYS A 34 7.98 -3.16 4.26
N HIS A 35 7.96 -4.25 5.04
CA HIS A 35 7.53 -5.55 4.54
C HIS A 35 6.36 -6.16 5.30
N SER A 36 5.94 -5.60 6.42
CA SER A 36 4.94 -6.22 7.26
C SER A 36 3.98 -5.20 7.86
N PHE A 37 2.88 -5.69 8.40
CA PHE A 37 1.91 -4.89 9.13
C PHE A 37 2.56 -4.11 10.28
N THR A 38 3.35 -4.81 11.10
CA THR A 38 3.97 -4.21 12.28
C THR A 38 5.02 -3.17 11.91
N SER A 39 5.91 -3.48 10.96
CA SER A 39 6.93 -2.52 10.54
C SER A 39 6.32 -1.30 9.87
N ALA A 40 5.24 -1.49 9.09
CA ALA A 40 4.52 -0.37 8.49
C ALA A 40 3.95 0.57 9.55
N TRP A 41 3.27 0.02 10.55
CA TRP A 41 2.67 0.84 11.60
C TRP A 41 3.73 1.58 12.42
N GLN A 42 4.86 0.93 12.72
CA GLN A 42 5.97 1.59 13.40
C GLN A 42 6.50 2.78 12.61
N MET A 43 6.68 2.63 11.31
CA MET A 43 7.17 3.72 10.46
C MET A 43 6.15 4.84 10.32
N ILE A 44 4.88 4.50 10.13
CA ILE A 44 3.80 5.48 10.00
C ILE A 44 3.68 6.34 11.25
N THR A 45 3.87 5.76 12.44
CA THR A 45 3.76 6.50 13.70
C THR A 45 5.01 7.29 14.06
N ARG A 46 6.17 6.93 13.51
CA ARG A 46 7.45 7.61 13.81
C ARG A 46 7.81 8.72 12.84
N PHE A 47 7.43 8.57 11.58
CA PHE A 47 7.83 9.49 10.52
C PHE A 47 6.61 10.08 9.85
N ASN A 48 6.80 11.21 9.18
CA ASN A 48 5.73 11.87 8.44
C ASN A 48 5.77 11.44 6.98
N TYR A 49 4.69 10.85 6.51
CA TYR A 49 4.54 10.46 5.11
C TYR A 49 3.37 11.21 4.48
N ASP A 50 3.55 11.57 3.22
CA ASP A 50 2.48 12.18 2.42
C ASP A 50 1.60 11.12 1.79
N LEU A 51 2.19 9.97 1.48
CA LEU A 51 1.51 8.88 0.80
C LEU A 51 2.06 7.54 1.29
N VAL A 52 1.16 6.58 1.51
CA VAL A 52 1.52 5.20 1.83
C VAL A 52 0.95 4.30 0.74
N LEU A 53 1.82 3.52 0.08
CA LEU A 53 1.42 2.52 -0.90
C LEU A 53 1.33 1.19 -0.18
N LEU A 54 0.16 0.54 -0.24
CA LEU A 54 -0.13 -0.65 0.55
C LEU A 54 -0.54 -1.82 -0.32
N ASP A 55 -0.02 -3.00 -0.01
CA ASP A 55 -0.70 -4.22 -0.43
C ASP A 55 -1.85 -4.49 0.55
N MET A 56 -2.86 -5.22 0.09
CA MET A 56 -3.98 -5.60 0.94
C MET A 56 -3.58 -6.68 1.95
N SER A 57 -2.81 -7.66 1.50
CA SER A 57 -2.44 -8.82 2.32
C SER A 57 -0.99 -8.72 2.76
N LEU A 58 -0.75 -8.82 4.06
CA LEU A 58 0.58 -8.59 4.65
C LEU A 58 0.85 -9.59 5.77
N PRO A 59 2.12 -10.04 5.93
CA PRO A 59 2.49 -10.76 7.14
C PRO A 59 2.42 -9.82 8.35
N THR A 60 2.25 -10.38 9.54
CA THR A 60 2.18 -9.58 10.77
C THR A 60 3.53 -8.94 11.09
N PHE A 61 4.61 -9.73 10.96
CA PHE A 61 5.98 -9.33 11.25
C PHE A 61 6.88 -9.54 10.05
N ASP A 62 8.03 -8.87 10.05
CA ASP A 62 9.03 -9.08 9.01
C ASP A 62 9.52 -10.53 9.03
N LYS A 63 9.63 -11.13 7.85
CA LYS A 63 10.18 -12.48 7.69
C LYS A 63 11.69 -12.45 7.86
N THR A 64 12.21 -13.42 8.58
CA THR A 64 13.65 -13.60 8.79
C THR A 64 14.04 -15.05 8.48
N SER A 65 15.31 -15.38 8.60
CA SER A 65 15.78 -16.75 8.41
C SER A 65 15.20 -17.73 9.43
N THR A 66 14.77 -17.24 10.60
CA THR A 66 14.22 -18.05 11.69
C THR A 66 12.76 -17.80 11.97
N ASN A 67 12.12 -16.84 11.30
CA ASN A 67 10.73 -16.46 11.54
C ASN A 67 9.99 -16.23 10.22
N SER A 68 8.87 -16.92 10.04
CA SER A 68 8.05 -16.84 8.82
C SER A 68 7.19 -15.58 8.73
N GLY A 69 7.24 -14.68 9.72
CA GLY A 69 6.45 -13.44 9.72
C GLY A 69 5.18 -13.50 10.56
N GLY A 70 4.95 -14.58 11.31
CA GLY A 70 3.73 -14.75 12.10
C GLY A 70 2.51 -14.99 11.23
N ASP A 71 1.33 -14.67 11.74
CA ASP A 71 0.08 -14.84 11.01
C ASP A 71 0.03 -13.91 9.80
N PHE A 72 -0.42 -14.46 8.67
CA PHE A 72 -0.64 -13.70 7.46
C PHE A 72 -2.00 -13.00 7.55
N ARG A 73 -1.99 -11.67 7.40
CA ARG A 73 -3.21 -10.86 7.48
C ARG A 73 -3.74 -10.59 6.08
N VAL A 74 -4.79 -11.31 5.69
CA VAL A 74 -5.40 -11.15 4.35
C VAL A 74 -5.87 -9.71 4.12
N PHE A 75 -6.38 -9.05 5.16
CA PHE A 75 -6.86 -7.67 5.09
C PHE A 75 -5.97 -6.70 5.87
N GLY A 76 -4.66 -6.99 5.94
CA GLY A 76 -3.71 -6.15 6.67
C GLY A 76 -3.67 -4.70 6.18
N GLY A 77 -3.73 -4.50 4.86
CA GLY A 77 -3.77 -3.15 4.29
C GLY A 77 -5.03 -2.38 4.68
N LYS A 78 -6.18 -3.06 4.71
CA LYS A 78 -7.43 -2.45 5.17
C LYS A 78 -7.34 -2.06 6.64
N GLU A 79 -6.74 -2.91 7.47
CA GLU A 79 -6.53 -2.59 8.88
C GLU A 79 -5.62 -1.38 9.07
N LEU A 80 -4.53 -1.29 8.29
CA LEU A 80 -3.63 -0.13 8.33
C LEU A 80 -4.35 1.15 7.91
N ALA A 81 -5.15 1.09 6.85
CA ALA A 81 -5.92 2.24 6.39
C ALA A 81 -6.86 2.76 7.48
N ARG A 82 -7.53 1.85 8.19
CA ARG A 82 -8.40 2.22 9.30
C ARG A 82 -7.63 2.91 10.42
N LYS A 83 -6.47 2.37 10.79
CA LYS A 83 -5.63 2.96 11.83
C LYS A 83 -5.10 4.34 11.42
N MET A 84 -4.63 4.47 10.18
CA MET A 84 -4.16 5.76 9.66
C MET A 84 -5.27 6.81 9.68
N SER A 85 -6.46 6.43 9.26
CA SER A 85 -7.59 7.35 9.21
C SER A 85 -7.99 7.87 10.58
N LYS A 86 -7.76 7.07 11.63
CA LYS A 86 -8.09 7.47 13.00
C LYS A 86 -6.98 8.27 13.67
N ARG A 87 -5.71 7.91 13.44
CA ARG A 87 -4.59 8.47 14.22
C ARG A 87 -3.68 9.39 13.42
N CYS A 88 -3.64 9.23 12.12
CA CYS A 88 -2.71 9.96 11.26
C CYS A 88 -3.48 10.71 10.18
N LYS A 89 -4.36 11.59 10.58
CA LYS A 89 -5.19 12.36 9.65
C LYS A 89 -4.31 13.17 8.69
N GLY A 90 -4.67 13.15 7.43
CA GLY A 90 -3.93 13.83 6.39
C GLY A 90 -3.03 12.94 5.56
N ILE A 91 -2.73 11.73 6.02
CA ILE A 91 -1.98 10.77 5.21
C ILE A 91 -2.90 10.22 4.12
N LYS A 92 -2.42 10.25 2.88
CA LYS A 92 -3.11 9.62 1.76
C LYS A 92 -2.55 8.21 1.55
N PHE A 93 -3.35 7.33 0.95
CA PHE A 93 -2.87 5.99 0.65
C PHE A 93 -3.43 5.47 -0.66
N ILE A 94 -2.71 4.53 -1.25
CA ILE A 94 -3.07 3.83 -2.48
C ILE A 94 -2.86 2.35 -2.24
N PHE A 95 -3.86 1.53 -2.59
CA PHE A 95 -3.70 0.08 -2.55
C PHE A 95 -3.17 -0.42 -3.89
N ILE A 96 -2.17 -1.30 -3.84
CA ILE A 96 -1.65 -1.97 -5.02
C ILE A 96 -1.61 -3.47 -4.72
N THR A 97 -2.50 -4.24 -5.34
CA THR A 97 -2.63 -5.66 -5.08
C THR A 97 -2.61 -6.46 -6.38
N GLN A 98 -2.11 -7.69 -6.30
CA GLN A 98 -2.09 -8.61 -7.44
C GLN A 98 -3.23 -9.62 -7.40
N PHE A 99 -4.02 -9.64 -6.34
CA PHE A 99 -5.08 -10.62 -6.17
C PHE A 99 -6.44 -10.09 -6.59
N LYS A 100 -7.23 -10.96 -7.21
CA LYS A 100 -8.59 -10.63 -7.65
C LYS A 100 -9.66 -11.03 -6.64
N SER A 101 -9.29 -11.75 -5.59
CA SER A 101 -10.19 -12.13 -4.51
C SER A 101 -9.43 -12.23 -3.20
N PHE A 102 -10.15 -11.98 -2.10
CA PHE A 102 -9.59 -11.98 -0.75
C PHE A 102 -10.55 -12.69 0.19
N SER A 103 -10.06 -13.68 0.93
CA SER A 103 -10.88 -14.41 1.90
C SER A 103 -10.09 -14.71 3.15
N ASP A 104 -10.75 -14.57 4.29
CA ASP A 104 -10.27 -15.13 5.57
C ASP A 104 -11.39 -16.01 6.14
N ASN A 105 -11.33 -16.35 7.42
CA ASN A 105 -12.32 -17.23 8.06
C ASN A 105 -13.70 -16.57 8.20
N VAL A 106 -13.78 -15.26 8.06
CA VAL A 106 -14.98 -14.46 8.34
C VAL A 106 -15.50 -13.77 7.10
N ASN A 107 -14.61 -13.18 6.31
CA ASN A 107 -14.96 -12.30 5.19
C ASN A 107 -14.43 -12.81 3.85
N SER A 108 -15.18 -12.55 2.79
CA SER A 108 -14.74 -12.82 1.42
C SER A 108 -15.14 -11.66 0.53
N TYR A 109 -14.18 -11.14 -0.24
CA TYR A 109 -14.40 -10.02 -1.16
C TYR A 109 -13.76 -10.29 -2.50
N SER A 110 -14.44 -9.90 -3.59
CA SER A 110 -13.78 -9.76 -4.88
C SER A 110 -12.95 -8.47 -4.89
N TYR A 111 -12.02 -8.38 -5.84
CA TYR A 111 -11.25 -7.15 -6.05
C TYR A 111 -12.18 -5.94 -6.24
N GLU A 112 -13.19 -6.09 -7.09
CA GLU A 112 -14.12 -4.99 -7.37
C GLU A 112 -14.93 -4.56 -6.15
N ALA A 113 -15.41 -5.52 -5.36
CA ALA A 113 -16.20 -5.21 -4.17
C ALA A 113 -15.35 -4.48 -3.12
N LEU A 114 -14.12 -4.95 -2.90
CA LEU A 114 -13.22 -4.34 -1.94
C LEU A 114 -12.78 -2.94 -2.38
N LYS A 115 -12.49 -2.78 -3.67
CA LYS A 115 -12.16 -1.48 -4.26
C LYS A 115 -13.29 -0.48 -4.04
N ASP A 116 -14.52 -0.85 -4.37
CA ASP A 116 -15.68 0.02 -4.21
C ASP A 116 -15.89 0.42 -2.75
N GLU A 117 -15.78 -0.55 -1.83
CA GLU A 117 -15.93 -0.28 -0.40
C GLU A 117 -14.89 0.73 0.09
N LEU A 118 -13.63 0.52 -0.22
CA LEU A 118 -12.55 1.34 0.31
C LEU A 118 -12.47 2.71 -0.33
N LEU A 119 -12.73 2.82 -1.62
CA LEU A 119 -12.79 4.12 -2.29
C LEU A 119 -13.96 4.96 -1.79
N THR A 120 -15.07 4.31 -1.45
CA THR A 120 -16.25 5.00 -0.89
C THR A 120 -16.03 5.40 0.56
N GLN A 121 -15.52 4.49 1.37
CA GLN A 121 -15.30 4.72 2.80
C GLN A 121 -14.24 5.78 3.06
N TYR A 122 -13.17 5.81 2.27
CA TYR A 122 -12.05 6.72 2.44
C TYR A 122 -11.89 7.66 1.24
N LYS A 123 -12.97 8.31 0.86
CA LYS A 123 -13.02 9.17 -0.32
C LYS A 123 -11.88 10.19 -0.43
N GLU A 124 -11.53 10.81 0.68
CA GLU A 124 -10.53 11.88 0.69
C GLU A 124 -9.11 11.35 0.89
N SER A 125 -8.97 10.19 1.48
CA SER A 125 -7.66 9.64 1.85
C SER A 125 -7.17 8.57 0.88
N CYS A 126 -8.07 7.74 0.35
CA CYS A 126 -7.69 6.67 -0.59
C CYS A 126 -7.67 7.24 -2.01
N MET A 127 -6.47 7.38 -2.55
CA MET A 127 -6.27 7.97 -3.88
C MET A 127 -6.31 6.97 -5.02
N GLY A 128 -6.35 5.68 -4.72
CA GLY A 128 -6.42 4.67 -5.75
C GLY A 128 -6.44 3.25 -5.20
N PHE A 129 -6.90 2.34 -6.04
CA PHE A 129 -6.92 0.91 -5.76
C PHE A 129 -6.52 0.21 -7.05
N ILE A 130 -5.27 -0.23 -7.13
CA ILE A 130 -4.61 -0.62 -8.37
C ILE A 130 -4.37 -2.12 -8.41
N LEU A 131 -4.68 -2.74 -9.55
CA LEU A 131 -4.37 -4.14 -9.79
C LEU A 131 -3.00 -4.26 -10.46
N TYR A 132 -2.03 -4.74 -9.69
CA TYR A 132 -0.66 -4.97 -10.17
C TYR A 132 -0.60 -6.22 -11.04
N SER A 133 0.20 -6.16 -12.10
CA SER A 133 0.46 -7.31 -12.97
C SER A 133 1.93 -7.35 -13.37
N ASN A 134 2.53 -8.56 -13.40
CA ASN A 134 3.89 -8.74 -13.89
C ASN A 134 3.98 -8.66 -15.42
N THR A 135 2.86 -8.87 -16.11
CA THR A 135 2.81 -9.00 -17.57
C THR A 135 2.20 -7.80 -18.27
N LYS A 136 1.46 -6.96 -17.55
CA LYS A 136 0.79 -5.77 -18.10
C LYS A 136 1.35 -4.52 -17.45
N SER A 137 1.29 -3.40 -18.16
CA SER A 137 1.88 -2.14 -17.70
C SER A 137 0.86 -1.09 -17.25
N GLU A 138 -0.44 -1.38 -17.32
CA GLU A 138 -1.50 -0.43 -16.99
C GLU A 138 -1.38 0.11 -15.56
N TRP A 139 -0.95 -0.73 -14.62
CA TRP A 139 -0.78 -0.33 -13.23
C TRP A 139 0.23 0.80 -13.04
N ARG A 140 1.23 0.88 -13.93
CA ARG A 140 2.25 1.93 -13.88
C ARG A 140 1.63 3.30 -14.12
N ASP A 141 0.81 3.40 -15.14
CA ASP A 141 0.15 4.65 -15.49
C ASP A 141 -0.82 5.09 -14.40
N GLU A 142 -1.57 4.14 -13.84
CA GLU A 142 -2.46 4.42 -12.73
C GLU A 142 -1.69 4.94 -11.52
N LEU A 143 -0.57 4.29 -11.18
CA LEU A 143 0.26 4.70 -10.05
C LEU A 143 0.84 6.11 -10.28
N VAL A 144 1.43 6.34 -11.44
CA VAL A 144 2.03 7.64 -11.76
C VAL A 144 0.99 8.75 -11.71
N ASN A 145 -0.18 8.51 -12.30
CA ASN A 145 -1.26 9.49 -12.32
C ASN A 145 -1.78 9.78 -10.91
N SER A 146 -1.89 8.74 -10.07
CA SER A 146 -2.32 8.91 -8.68
C SER A 146 -1.33 9.75 -7.88
N ILE A 147 -0.03 9.53 -8.06
CA ILE A 147 1.01 10.33 -7.40
C ILE A 147 1.00 11.78 -7.91
N LYS A 148 0.81 11.97 -9.19
CA LYS A 148 0.66 13.32 -9.74
C LYS A 148 -0.52 14.08 -9.13
N GLY A 149 -1.60 13.36 -8.86
CA GLY A 149 -2.77 13.93 -8.18
C GLY A 149 -2.47 14.42 -6.77
N LEU A 150 -1.53 13.77 -6.09
CA LEU A 150 -1.12 14.16 -4.74
C LEU A 150 -0.45 15.54 -4.71
N ARG A 151 0.21 15.92 -5.81
CA ARG A 151 0.99 17.16 -5.88
C ARG A 151 0.14 18.39 -6.16
N LYS A 152 -1.12 18.21 -6.44
CA LYS A 152 -2.03 19.34 -6.74
C LYS A 152 -2.55 20.04 -5.48
#